data_8dff0a04d98cf5f653956d86621698ae
#
_entry.id   8dff0a04d98cf5f653956d86621698ae
#
_cell.length_a   1.000
_cell.length_b   1.000
_cell.length_c   1.000
_cell.angle_alpha   90.00
_cell.angle_beta   90.00
_cell.angle_gamma   90.00
#
_symmetry.space_group_name_H-M   'P 1'
#
loop_
_entity.id
_entity.type
_entity.pdbx_description
1 polymer ?
#
loop_
_entity_poly.entity_id
_entity_poly.type
_entity_poly.pdbx_seq_one_letter_code
_entity_poly.pdbx_strand_id
1 'polypeptide(L)'
;MNGRVACLALVLLSAGPVLANESVYTDLGRDTCKTIAEEEGMYALMTCPGHADYPVRFKEADIRQSVSFGHLNQRYADDAFESFIPFNHAGTTVEWRIAKDGKAVATILRWFIENTDASGASVPALQGQVLVISKVAEKDDGKGCVAAYVDALANPDPNALARKIADEVAPTFRCGIDKPAYHGTRGDKAAAPNNQLPE
;
A
#
# COMPACT_ATOMS: atom_id res chain seq x y z
N MET A 1 0.37 62.45 -32.84
CA MET A 1 0.10 61.64 -31.61
C MET A 1 -0.15 60.21 -32.05
N ASN A 2 0.86 59.35 -31.97
CA ASN A 2 0.80 57.95 -32.44
C ASN A 2 0.56 57.02 -31.22
N GLY A 3 -0.69 56.53 -31.10
CA GLY A 3 -1.05 55.52 -30.07
C GLY A 3 -0.58 54.13 -30.50
N ARG A 4 0.35 53.53 -29.76
CA ARG A 4 0.72 52.11 -29.90
C ARG A 4 -0.25 51.28 -29.09
N VAL A 5 -1.05 50.46 -29.75
CA VAL A 5 -1.89 49.42 -29.11
C VAL A 5 -0.98 48.22 -28.89
N ALA A 6 -0.71 47.90 -27.62
CA ALA A 6 -0.03 46.66 -27.24
C ALA A 6 -1.05 45.54 -27.15
N CYS A 7 -0.99 44.56 -28.06
CA CYS A 7 -1.74 43.33 -27.94
C CYS A 7 -1.05 42.38 -26.91
N LEU A 8 -1.71 42.17 -25.80
CA LEU A 8 -1.33 41.15 -24.80
C LEU A 8 -1.81 39.79 -25.30
N ALA A 9 -0.90 38.95 -25.75
CA ALA A 9 -1.22 37.57 -26.10
C ALA A 9 -1.39 36.73 -24.80
N LEU A 10 -2.62 36.29 -24.51
CA LEU A 10 -2.93 35.40 -23.42
C LEU A 10 -2.56 33.97 -23.84
N VAL A 11 -1.46 33.43 -23.29
CA VAL A 11 -1.05 32.03 -23.48
C VAL A 11 -1.90 31.17 -22.56
N LEU A 12 -2.92 30.50 -23.12
CA LEU A 12 -3.69 29.45 -22.43
C LEU A 12 -2.83 28.19 -22.37
N LEU A 13 -2.24 27.91 -21.20
CA LEU A 13 -1.66 26.59 -20.91
C LEU A 13 -2.81 25.60 -20.76
N SER A 14 -3.05 24.78 -21.79
CA SER A 14 -3.92 23.62 -21.71
C SER A 14 -3.21 22.54 -20.88
N ALA A 15 -3.60 22.37 -19.60
CA ALA A 15 -3.29 21.18 -18.86
C ALA A 15 -4.02 20.00 -19.53
N GLY A 16 -3.29 19.16 -20.23
CA GLY A 16 -3.81 17.90 -20.78
C GLY A 16 -4.32 17.03 -19.64
N PRO A 17 -5.33 16.15 -19.86
CA PRO A 17 -5.78 15.22 -18.84
C PRO A 17 -4.60 14.33 -18.42
N VAL A 18 -4.22 14.39 -17.16
CA VAL A 18 -3.37 13.36 -16.55
C VAL A 18 -4.25 12.12 -16.47
N LEU A 19 -4.05 11.18 -17.39
CA LEU A 19 -4.77 9.92 -17.36
C LEU A 19 -4.27 9.13 -16.13
N ALA A 20 -5.18 8.91 -15.19
CA ALA A 20 -4.94 8.10 -14.00
C ALA A 20 -4.50 6.66 -14.40
N ASN A 21 -3.73 6.00 -13.53
CA ASN A 21 -3.41 4.59 -13.68
C ASN A 21 -4.69 3.74 -13.64
N GLU A 22 -4.66 2.58 -14.29
CA GLU A 22 -5.77 1.62 -14.27
C GLU A 22 -5.77 0.83 -12.95
N SER A 23 -6.97 0.46 -12.46
CA SER A 23 -7.12 -0.46 -11.34
C SER A 23 -7.43 -1.88 -11.85
N VAL A 24 -6.61 -2.83 -11.43
CA VAL A 24 -6.86 -4.27 -11.60
C VAL A 24 -6.94 -4.91 -10.22
N TYR A 25 -7.78 -5.93 -10.07
CA TYR A 25 -8.03 -6.56 -8.76
C TYR A 25 -7.63 -8.03 -8.81
N THR A 26 -6.97 -8.50 -7.75
CA THR A 26 -6.70 -9.91 -7.51
C THR A 26 -7.15 -10.30 -6.10
N ASP A 27 -7.40 -11.59 -5.89
CA ASP A 27 -7.73 -12.12 -4.59
C ASP A 27 -6.47 -12.69 -3.91
N LEU A 28 -6.21 -12.25 -2.68
CA LEU A 28 -5.19 -12.81 -1.80
C LEU A 28 -5.77 -14.02 -1.03
N GLY A 29 -6.25 -15.02 -1.76
CA GLY A 29 -6.73 -16.28 -1.19
C GLY A 29 -5.52 -17.12 -0.73
N ARG A 30 -5.38 -17.31 0.58
CA ARG A 30 -4.23 -18.05 1.15
C ARG A 30 -4.20 -19.52 0.77
N ASP A 31 -5.32 -20.10 0.39
CA ASP A 31 -5.44 -21.46 -0.14
C ASP A 31 -4.79 -21.65 -1.50
N THR A 32 -4.58 -20.58 -2.26
CA THR A 32 -3.85 -20.59 -3.53
C THR A 32 -2.35 -20.30 -3.39
N CYS A 33 -1.91 -19.96 -2.18
CA CYS A 33 -0.52 -19.63 -1.89
C CYS A 33 0.34 -20.90 -1.72
N LYS A 34 1.61 -20.78 -2.10
CA LYS A 34 2.61 -21.79 -1.80
C LYS A 34 3.30 -21.45 -0.49
N THR A 35 3.19 -22.31 0.51
CA THR A 35 3.95 -22.22 1.75
C THR A 35 5.43 -22.40 1.47
N ILE A 36 6.25 -21.48 1.96
CA ILE A 36 7.72 -21.52 1.87
C ILE A 36 8.28 -22.03 3.19
N ALA A 37 7.77 -21.51 4.31
CA ALA A 37 8.12 -21.96 5.65
C ALA A 37 6.95 -21.66 6.60
N GLU A 38 6.77 -22.50 7.59
CA GLU A 38 5.77 -22.30 8.63
C GLU A 38 6.18 -23.01 9.92
N GLU A 39 5.74 -22.49 11.07
CA GLU A 39 5.76 -23.13 12.35
C GLU A 39 4.39 -22.91 12.99
N GLU A 40 3.69 -24.01 13.24
CA GLU A 40 2.29 -23.98 13.66
C GLU A 40 2.07 -23.06 14.88
N GLY A 41 1.17 -22.09 14.73
CA GLY A 41 0.85 -21.11 15.78
C GLY A 41 1.90 -20.03 16.01
N MET A 42 3.04 -20.04 15.31
CA MET A 42 4.10 -19.06 15.48
C MET A 42 4.30 -18.17 14.26
N TYR A 43 4.54 -18.76 13.11
CA TYR A 43 4.71 -17.96 11.89
C TYR A 43 4.34 -18.73 10.62
N ALA A 44 4.01 -17.96 9.58
CA ALA A 44 3.82 -18.45 8.23
C ALA A 44 4.51 -17.54 7.22
N LEU A 45 5.13 -18.13 6.20
CA LEU A 45 5.74 -17.45 5.08
C LEU A 45 5.27 -18.11 3.80
N MET A 46 4.59 -17.33 2.94
CA MET A 46 3.97 -17.83 1.73
C MET A 46 4.30 -16.94 0.52
N THR A 47 4.26 -17.55 -0.67
CA THR A 47 4.21 -16.83 -1.94
C THR A 47 2.87 -17.13 -2.60
N CYS A 48 2.15 -16.07 -2.93
CA CYS A 48 0.81 -16.13 -3.50
C CYS A 48 0.82 -15.61 -4.93
N PRO A 49 -0.11 -16.05 -5.79
CA PRO A 49 -0.36 -15.41 -7.08
C PRO A 49 -0.74 -13.94 -6.87
N GLY A 50 -0.30 -13.07 -7.77
CA GLY A 50 -0.69 -11.68 -7.80
C GLY A 50 -1.20 -11.28 -9.18
N HIS A 51 -0.87 -10.07 -9.64
CA HIS A 51 -1.24 -9.62 -10.98
C HIS A 51 -0.13 -9.97 -11.98
N ALA A 52 -0.52 -10.58 -13.11
CA ALA A 52 0.42 -11.00 -14.17
C ALA A 52 1.59 -11.83 -13.58
N ASP A 53 2.83 -11.37 -13.76
CA ASP A 53 4.03 -12.02 -13.21
C ASP A 53 4.52 -11.39 -11.87
N TYR A 54 3.76 -10.46 -11.27
CA TYR A 54 4.07 -9.89 -9.97
C TYR A 54 3.55 -10.77 -8.84
N PRO A 55 4.40 -11.49 -8.10
CA PRO A 55 3.96 -12.31 -6.98
C PRO A 55 3.62 -11.47 -5.76
N VAL A 56 2.90 -12.07 -4.83
CA VAL A 56 2.64 -11.52 -3.49
C VAL A 56 3.39 -12.34 -2.46
N ARG A 57 4.12 -11.69 -1.57
CA ARG A 57 4.76 -12.28 -0.41
C ARG A 57 3.90 -12.02 0.82
N PHE A 58 3.39 -13.08 1.42
CA PHE A 58 2.61 -13.03 2.65
C PHE A 58 3.44 -13.56 3.80
N LYS A 59 3.43 -12.85 4.91
CA LYS A 59 4.03 -13.26 6.19
C LYS A 59 3.03 -13.07 7.32
N GLU A 60 3.07 -13.98 8.28
CA GLU A 60 2.36 -13.83 9.54
C GLU A 60 3.30 -14.24 10.68
N ALA A 61 3.38 -13.41 11.72
CA ALA A 61 4.10 -13.71 12.94
C ALA A 61 3.42 -12.99 14.11
N ASP A 62 3.31 -13.65 15.26
CA ASP A 62 2.73 -13.07 16.48
C ASP A 62 1.35 -12.40 16.22
N ILE A 63 0.48 -13.08 15.46
CA ILE A 63 -0.87 -12.59 15.10
C ILE A 63 -0.83 -11.22 14.38
N ARG A 64 0.25 -10.95 13.68
CA ARG A 64 0.42 -9.78 12.81
C ARG A 64 0.80 -10.23 11.42
N GLN A 65 0.21 -9.62 10.43
CA GLN A 65 0.46 -9.94 9.04
C GLN A 65 1.32 -8.87 8.38
N SER A 66 2.08 -9.28 7.37
CA SER A 66 2.85 -8.40 6.49
C SER A 66 2.69 -8.88 5.05
N VAL A 67 2.41 -7.97 4.13
CA VAL A 67 2.19 -8.30 2.72
C VAL A 67 3.03 -7.35 1.86
N SER A 68 3.85 -7.93 1.01
CA SER A 68 4.66 -7.18 0.05
C SER A 68 4.49 -7.73 -1.37
N PHE A 69 4.78 -6.91 -2.37
CA PHE A 69 4.33 -7.11 -3.73
C PHE A 69 5.47 -6.99 -4.73
N GLY A 70 5.45 -7.85 -5.76
CA GLY A 70 6.36 -7.79 -6.89
C GLY A 70 7.63 -8.62 -6.74
N HIS A 71 8.63 -8.29 -7.54
CA HIS A 71 9.88 -9.02 -7.68
C HIS A 71 10.90 -8.63 -6.60
N LEU A 72 10.58 -8.93 -5.34
CA LEU A 72 11.48 -8.61 -4.21
C LEU A 72 12.82 -9.32 -4.37
N ASN A 73 13.94 -8.60 -4.13
CA ASN A 73 15.21 -9.23 -3.92
C ASN A 73 15.20 -10.06 -2.62
N GLN A 74 16.16 -10.98 -2.48
CA GLN A 74 16.18 -11.94 -1.36
C GLN A 74 16.11 -11.24 0.00
N ARG A 75 16.84 -10.15 0.18
CA ARG A 75 16.91 -9.41 1.43
C ARG A 75 15.57 -8.79 1.84
N TYR A 76 14.87 -8.15 0.89
CA TYR A 76 13.50 -7.63 1.13
C TYR A 76 12.49 -8.77 1.33
N ALA A 77 12.64 -9.86 0.58
CA ALA A 77 11.77 -11.01 0.72
C ALA A 77 11.88 -11.68 2.09
N ASP A 78 13.08 -11.72 2.69
CA ASP A 78 13.33 -12.43 3.94
C ASP A 78 13.17 -11.51 5.16
N ASP A 79 13.75 -10.32 5.13
CA ASP A 79 13.93 -9.48 6.32
C ASP A 79 12.82 -8.42 6.49
N ALA A 80 12.16 -7.97 5.41
CA ALA A 80 11.11 -6.96 5.54
C ALA A 80 9.88 -7.53 6.26
N PHE A 81 9.41 -6.79 7.28
CA PHE A 81 8.15 -7.06 7.97
C PHE A 81 7.45 -5.73 8.28
N GLU A 82 6.48 -5.34 7.46
CA GLU A 82 5.74 -4.11 7.58
C GLU A 82 4.31 -4.42 8.02
N SER A 83 3.90 -3.88 9.16
CA SER A 83 2.68 -4.24 9.85
C SER A 83 2.18 -3.10 10.74
N PHE A 84 1.35 -3.38 11.72
CA PHE A 84 0.89 -2.46 12.75
C PHE A 84 1.25 -2.98 14.14
N ILE A 85 1.33 -2.07 15.13
CA ILE A 85 1.63 -2.44 16.52
C ILE A 85 0.56 -3.37 17.13
N PRO A 86 -0.77 -3.09 17.03
CA PRO A 86 -1.78 -4.04 17.46
C PRO A 86 -1.83 -5.28 16.56
N PHE A 87 -2.50 -6.34 17.02
CA PHE A 87 -2.85 -7.46 16.16
C PHE A 87 -3.63 -6.98 14.96
N ASN A 88 -3.42 -7.62 13.83
CA ASN A 88 -4.00 -7.14 12.58
C ASN A 88 -4.04 -8.26 11.54
N HIS A 89 -4.90 -8.08 10.55
CA HIS A 89 -4.94 -8.94 9.38
C HIS A 89 -5.26 -8.13 8.12
N ALA A 90 -4.74 -8.61 7.00
CA ALA A 90 -5.02 -8.07 5.69
C ALA A 90 -6.37 -8.57 5.17
N GLY A 91 -7.08 -7.75 4.41
CA GLY A 91 -8.19 -8.18 3.57
C GLY A 91 -7.71 -9.06 2.41
N THR A 92 -8.64 -9.60 1.64
CA THR A 92 -8.31 -10.50 0.53
C THR A 92 -8.24 -9.82 -0.83
N THR A 93 -8.81 -8.63 -0.98
CA THR A 93 -8.83 -7.93 -2.27
C THR A 93 -7.64 -6.99 -2.39
N VAL A 94 -6.73 -7.28 -3.30
CA VAL A 94 -5.61 -6.42 -3.66
C VAL A 94 -6.00 -5.60 -4.88
N GLU A 95 -6.00 -4.27 -4.78
CA GLU A 95 -6.10 -3.36 -5.91
C GLU A 95 -4.69 -3.03 -6.40
N TRP A 96 -4.39 -3.33 -7.66
CA TRP A 96 -3.15 -3.00 -8.34
C TRP A 96 -3.35 -1.73 -9.16
N ARG A 97 -2.38 -0.80 -9.07
CA ARG A 97 -2.34 0.39 -9.91
C ARG A 97 -1.40 0.16 -11.07
N ILE A 98 -1.95 0.09 -12.27
CA ILE A 98 -1.21 -0.25 -13.49
C ILE A 98 -0.95 1.02 -14.30
N ALA A 99 0.32 1.31 -14.55
CA ALA A 99 0.73 2.41 -15.40
C ALA A 99 0.45 2.11 -16.89
N LYS A 100 0.52 3.13 -17.73
CA LYS A 100 0.24 3.01 -19.18
C LYS A 100 1.15 2.03 -19.94
N ASP A 101 2.35 1.81 -19.41
CA ASP A 101 3.30 0.85 -19.97
C ASP A 101 3.04 -0.60 -19.49
N GLY A 102 1.97 -0.82 -18.73
CA GLY A 102 1.58 -2.13 -18.21
C GLY A 102 2.25 -2.52 -16.90
N LYS A 103 3.11 -1.70 -16.33
CA LYS A 103 3.77 -1.97 -15.05
C LYS A 103 2.85 -1.75 -13.88
N ALA A 104 2.91 -2.65 -12.91
CA ALA A 104 2.26 -2.47 -11.61
C ALA A 104 3.13 -1.55 -10.74
N VAL A 105 2.71 -0.30 -10.52
CA VAL A 105 3.49 0.71 -9.79
C VAL A 105 3.17 0.75 -8.30
N ALA A 106 1.95 0.39 -7.93
CA ALA A 106 1.50 0.36 -6.55
C ALA A 106 0.42 -0.68 -6.32
N THR A 107 0.20 -1.04 -5.06
CA THR A 107 -0.97 -1.78 -4.60
C THR A 107 -1.68 -1.03 -3.49
N ILE A 108 -2.99 -1.30 -3.33
CA ILE A 108 -3.80 -0.86 -2.20
C ILE A 108 -4.45 -2.09 -1.60
N LEU A 109 -4.20 -2.32 -0.32
CA LEU A 109 -4.76 -3.44 0.43
C LEU A 109 -5.39 -2.93 1.73
N ARG A 110 -6.62 -3.37 2.02
CA ARG A 110 -7.30 -3.02 3.25
C ARG A 110 -6.78 -3.88 4.40
N TRP A 111 -6.52 -3.24 5.53
CA TRP A 111 -6.10 -3.87 6.77
C TRP A 111 -7.12 -3.63 7.86
N PHE A 112 -7.31 -4.62 8.70
CA PHE A 112 -8.17 -4.59 9.87
C PHE A 112 -7.28 -4.63 11.11
N ILE A 113 -7.47 -3.65 12.01
CA ILE A 113 -6.65 -3.43 13.19
C ILE A 113 -7.47 -3.84 14.41
N GLU A 114 -6.97 -4.82 15.16
CA GLU A 114 -7.63 -5.35 16.35
C GLU A 114 -7.28 -4.48 17.56
N ASN A 115 -7.96 -3.33 17.68
CA ASN A 115 -7.83 -2.49 18.86
C ASN A 115 -8.54 -3.11 20.05
N THR A 116 -7.95 -2.94 21.24
CA THR A 116 -8.45 -3.48 22.49
C THR A 116 -9.10 -2.40 23.37
N ASP A 117 -10.01 -2.80 24.22
CA ASP A 117 -10.54 -1.97 25.29
C ASP A 117 -9.58 -1.87 26.49
N ALA A 118 -10.01 -1.21 27.55
CA ALA A 118 -9.21 -1.03 28.77
C ALA A 118 -8.89 -2.35 29.50
N SER A 119 -9.61 -3.44 29.20
CA SER A 119 -9.35 -4.78 29.75
C SER A 119 -8.36 -5.58 28.92
N GLY A 120 -7.97 -5.06 27.75
CA GLY A 120 -7.12 -5.75 26.77
C GLY A 120 -7.90 -6.69 25.83
N ALA A 121 -9.22 -6.69 25.87
CA ALA A 121 -10.04 -7.51 24.97
C ALA A 121 -10.22 -6.82 23.61
N SER A 122 -10.07 -7.57 22.52
CA SER A 122 -10.47 -7.10 21.17
C SER A 122 -11.98 -6.91 21.12
N VAL A 123 -12.41 -5.73 20.67
CA VAL A 123 -13.82 -5.35 20.58
C VAL A 123 -14.13 -4.91 19.14
N PRO A 124 -15.09 -5.54 18.45
CA PRO A 124 -15.43 -5.19 17.07
C PRO A 124 -15.73 -3.70 16.85
N ALA A 125 -16.35 -3.04 17.85
CA ALA A 125 -16.62 -1.60 17.78
C ALA A 125 -15.36 -0.72 17.76
N LEU A 126 -14.22 -1.23 18.20
CA LEU A 126 -12.92 -0.55 18.20
C LEU A 126 -12.05 -0.92 16.99
N GLN A 127 -12.46 -1.91 16.18
CA GLN A 127 -11.69 -2.32 15.02
C GLN A 127 -11.42 -1.14 14.08
N GLY A 128 -10.15 -0.94 13.76
CA GLY A 128 -9.69 0.04 12.77
C GLY A 128 -9.66 -0.54 11.37
N GLN A 129 -9.73 0.32 10.37
CA GLN A 129 -9.55 -0.07 8.97
C GLN A 129 -8.61 0.92 8.28
N VAL A 130 -7.54 0.40 7.70
CA VAL A 130 -6.52 1.21 7.01
C VAL A 130 -6.33 0.67 5.59
N LEU A 131 -6.33 1.55 4.61
CA LEU A 131 -5.85 1.25 3.27
C LEU A 131 -4.34 1.46 3.26
N VAL A 132 -3.60 0.37 3.09
CA VAL A 132 -2.14 0.38 2.99
C VAL A 132 -1.77 0.47 1.52
N ILE A 133 -1.00 1.48 1.16
CA ILE A 133 -0.47 1.71 -0.18
C ILE A 133 0.98 1.24 -0.19
N SER A 134 1.29 0.27 -1.05
CA SER A 134 2.64 -0.26 -1.17
C SER A 134 3.20 -0.01 -2.56
N LYS A 135 4.49 0.34 -2.64
CA LYS A 135 5.27 0.29 -3.86
C LYS A 135 5.49 -1.16 -4.27
N VAL A 136 5.27 -1.46 -5.54
CA VAL A 136 5.55 -2.78 -6.12
C VAL A 136 7.04 -2.88 -6.47
N ALA A 137 7.68 -3.99 -6.09
CA ALA A 137 9.08 -4.24 -6.42
C ALA A 137 9.20 -4.60 -7.90
N GLU A 138 10.06 -3.87 -8.62
CA GLU A 138 10.46 -4.19 -9.99
C GLU A 138 11.68 -5.12 -10.02
N LYS A 139 11.90 -5.79 -11.17
CA LYS A 139 12.99 -6.76 -11.34
C LYS A 139 14.39 -6.14 -11.25
N ASP A 140 14.50 -4.85 -11.53
CA ASP A 140 15.78 -4.13 -11.59
C ASP A 140 16.26 -3.67 -10.20
N ASP A 141 15.37 -3.30 -9.28
CA ASP A 141 15.74 -2.83 -7.94
C ASP A 141 15.36 -3.81 -6.82
N GLY A 142 14.35 -4.62 -7.03
CA GLY A 142 13.88 -5.63 -6.07
C GLY A 142 13.39 -5.06 -4.75
N LYS A 143 12.99 -3.78 -4.71
CA LYS A 143 12.59 -3.07 -3.49
C LYS A 143 11.12 -2.70 -3.54
N GLY A 144 10.31 -3.39 -2.75
CA GLY A 144 8.92 -3.08 -2.48
C GLY A 144 8.70 -2.83 -1.00
N CYS A 145 7.89 -1.84 -0.66
CA CYS A 145 7.62 -1.47 0.72
C CYS A 145 6.32 -0.66 0.83
N VAL A 146 5.81 -0.49 2.04
CA VAL A 146 4.71 0.44 2.30
C VAL A 146 5.17 1.87 2.03
N ALA A 147 4.39 2.60 1.24
CA ALA A 147 4.65 3.99 0.85
C ALA A 147 3.72 4.97 1.57
N ALA A 148 2.49 4.56 1.89
CA ALA A 148 1.52 5.45 2.54
C ALA A 148 0.37 4.67 3.19
N TYR A 149 -0.42 5.39 4.00
CA TYR A 149 -1.62 4.89 4.67
C TYR A 149 -2.79 5.86 4.46
N VAL A 150 -4.01 5.32 4.37
CA VAL A 150 -5.25 6.11 4.44
C VAL A 150 -6.18 5.43 5.46
N ASP A 151 -6.63 6.17 6.46
CA ASP A 151 -7.65 5.68 7.38
C ASP A 151 -8.99 5.56 6.63
N ALA A 152 -9.48 4.33 6.52
CA ALA A 152 -10.68 4.04 5.76
C ALA A 152 -11.98 4.45 6.48
N LEU A 153 -11.93 4.70 7.78
CA LEU A 153 -13.08 5.09 8.60
C LEU A 153 -13.18 6.60 8.79
N ALA A 154 -12.06 7.33 8.73
CA ALA A 154 -12.01 8.76 9.02
C ALA A 154 -12.10 9.65 7.77
N ASN A 155 -12.09 9.07 6.56
CA ASN A 155 -12.15 9.81 5.30
C ASN A 155 -13.44 9.47 4.54
N PRO A 156 -14.13 10.44 3.91
CA PRO A 156 -15.42 10.22 3.26
C PRO A 156 -15.34 9.35 2.00
N ASP A 157 -14.23 9.43 1.25
CA ASP A 157 -13.95 8.59 0.08
C ASP A 157 -12.52 8.04 0.16
N PRO A 158 -12.28 7.07 1.07
CA PRO A 158 -10.94 6.60 1.35
C PRO A 158 -10.32 5.86 0.16
N ASN A 159 -11.12 5.17 -0.66
CA ASN A 159 -10.60 4.44 -1.82
C ASN A 159 -10.13 5.40 -2.92
N ALA A 160 -10.86 6.46 -3.21
CA ALA A 160 -10.41 7.48 -4.18
C ALA A 160 -9.15 8.20 -3.68
N LEU A 161 -9.09 8.54 -2.39
CA LEU A 161 -7.89 9.11 -1.79
C LEU A 161 -6.70 8.15 -1.89
N ALA A 162 -6.88 6.87 -1.57
CA ALA A 162 -5.82 5.87 -1.65
C ALA A 162 -5.29 5.70 -3.08
N ARG A 163 -6.16 5.68 -4.10
CA ARG A 163 -5.75 5.65 -5.52
C ARG A 163 -4.93 6.86 -5.91
N LYS A 164 -5.39 8.05 -5.51
CA LYS A 164 -4.63 9.28 -5.76
C LYS A 164 -3.23 9.20 -5.14
N ILE A 165 -3.13 8.82 -3.88
CA ILE A 165 -1.85 8.70 -3.17
C ILE A 165 -0.97 7.60 -3.78
N ALA A 166 -1.55 6.46 -4.16
CA ALA A 166 -0.83 5.37 -4.83
C ALA A 166 -0.20 5.86 -6.15
N ASP A 167 -0.94 6.64 -6.94
CA ASP A 167 -0.45 7.15 -8.23
C ASP A 167 0.60 8.26 -8.08
N GLU A 168 0.52 9.09 -7.02
CA GLU A 168 1.40 10.24 -6.80
C GLU A 168 2.66 9.89 -5.98
N VAL A 169 2.55 9.01 -4.98
CA VAL A 169 3.61 8.77 -3.98
C VAL A 169 4.42 7.52 -4.29
N ALA A 170 3.75 6.38 -4.55
CA ALA A 170 4.44 5.10 -4.64
C ALA A 170 5.52 5.02 -5.74
N PRO A 171 5.33 5.59 -6.96
CA PRO A 171 6.33 5.48 -8.02
C PRO A 171 7.69 6.10 -7.66
N THR A 172 7.69 7.15 -6.86
CA THR A 172 8.92 7.88 -6.46
C THR A 172 9.40 7.54 -5.06
N PHE A 173 8.65 6.72 -4.31
CA PHE A 173 8.99 6.36 -2.94
C PHE A 173 10.25 5.51 -2.88
N ARG A 174 11.18 5.88 -2.01
CA ARG A 174 12.47 5.20 -1.83
C ARG A 174 12.40 4.31 -0.61
N CYS A 175 12.19 3.02 -0.82
CA CYS A 175 12.14 2.02 0.24
C CYS A 175 13.44 2.02 1.08
N GLY A 176 13.32 2.05 2.41
CA GLY A 176 14.44 2.12 3.34
C GLY A 176 14.99 3.54 3.57
N ILE A 177 14.53 4.55 2.83
CA ILE A 177 14.97 5.96 2.97
C ILE A 177 13.80 6.85 3.37
N ASP A 178 12.72 6.84 2.58
CA ASP A 178 11.55 7.65 2.86
C ASP A 178 10.70 6.97 3.95
N LYS A 179 9.94 7.77 4.71
CA LYS A 179 9.07 7.26 5.78
C LYS A 179 7.61 7.33 5.32
N PRO A 180 6.88 6.22 5.32
CA PRO A 180 5.47 6.22 4.96
C PRO A 180 4.65 7.02 5.98
N ALA A 181 3.65 7.75 5.50
CA ALA A 181 2.80 8.60 6.32
C ALA A 181 1.32 8.34 6.06
N TYR A 182 0.47 8.70 7.03
CA TYR A 182 -0.97 8.80 6.82
C TYR A 182 -1.32 10.02 5.97
N HIS A 183 -2.18 9.83 4.98
CA HIS A 183 -2.76 10.88 4.15
C HIS A 183 -4.24 11.05 4.44
N GLY A 184 -4.71 12.31 4.43
CA GLY A 184 -6.06 12.68 4.88
C GLY A 184 -6.18 12.71 6.40
N THR A 185 -7.39 12.49 6.88
CA THR A 185 -7.69 12.45 8.32
C THR A 185 -7.29 11.08 8.89
N ARG A 186 -6.59 11.08 10.02
CA ARG A 186 -6.31 9.89 10.82
C ARG A 186 -7.15 9.95 12.09
N GLY A 187 -8.06 9.00 12.27
CA GLY A 187 -8.87 8.84 13.47
C GLY A 187 -8.19 7.96 14.52
N ASP A 188 -8.85 7.84 15.66
CA ASP A 188 -8.31 7.17 16.85
C ASP A 188 -8.18 5.64 16.68
N LYS A 189 -8.91 5.05 15.72
CA LYS A 189 -8.85 3.61 15.44
C LYS A 189 -7.73 3.23 14.48
N ALA A 190 -7.13 4.19 13.79
CA ALA A 190 -5.99 3.96 12.92
C ALA A 190 -4.70 3.86 13.75
N ALA A 191 -4.14 2.66 13.83
CA ALA A 191 -2.99 2.36 14.65
C ALA A 191 -1.67 2.94 14.09
N ALA A 192 -0.66 2.98 14.94
CA ALA A 192 0.71 3.26 14.51
C ALA A 192 1.27 2.06 13.73
N PRO A 193 1.92 2.29 12.57
CA PRO A 193 2.61 1.26 11.85
C PRO A 193 3.86 0.79 12.59
N ASN A 194 4.25 -0.46 12.32
CA ASN A 194 5.49 -1.08 12.74
C ASN A 194 6.19 -1.63 11.49
N ASN A 195 7.06 -0.81 10.90
CA ASN A 195 7.74 -1.14 9.65
C ASN A 195 9.20 -1.49 9.93
N GLN A 196 9.56 -2.70 9.58
CA GLN A 196 10.93 -3.20 9.63
C GLN A 196 11.36 -3.49 8.18
N LEU A 197 12.34 -2.74 7.71
CA LEU A 197 12.95 -2.91 6.40
C LEU A 197 14.44 -3.25 6.56
N PRO A 198 15.01 -4.01 5.62
CA PRO A 198 16.44 -4.25 5.62
C PRO A 198 17.22 -2.96 5.39
N GLU A 199 18.37 -2.79 6.07
CA GLU A 199 19.27 -1.65 5.93
C GLU A 199 20.02 -1.63 4.57
#